data_8dfb5ad9ae6d7cb167c561ee0a14b04e
#
_entry.id   8dfb5ad9ae6d7cb167c561ee0a14b04e
#
_cell.length_a   1.000
_cell.length_b   1.000
_cell.length_c   1.000
_cell.angle_alpha   90.00
_cell.angle_beta   90.00
_cell.angle_gamma   90.00
#
_symmetry.space_group_name_H-M   'P 1'
#
loop_
_entity.id
_entity.type
_entity.pdbx_description
1 polymer ?
#
loop_
_entity_poly.entity_id
_entity_poly.type
_entity_poly.pdbx_seq_one_letter_code
_entity_poly.pdbx_strand_id
1 'polypeptide(L)'
;MEERLQKVMAARGVTSRRKCEELILAGRVKVNGQVVDQLGYKVEEESDQIEVDGKVIGKVSFKYILLHKPTGFITSASDPQGRKVVTDLVKNVKERVYPVGRLDYDTSGLLLLTNDGELANRIAHPRFEIDKVYLATVKGIPSAQALHSLRNGIMLEDGMTYPAKAEIEMKDLERNQATIRLTIHEGRNRQVRRMCQAVGHPVIRLKRIQLGFLTLGNLAPGHYRQLEPSEVDKLRKLFN
;
A
#
# COMPACT_ATOMS: atom_id res chain seq x y z
N MET A 1 -13.03 22.29 9.13
CA MET A 1 -12.12 22.39 7.95
C MET A 1 -12.84 21.86 6.74
N GLU A 2 -12.96 22.70 5.69
CA GLU A 2 -13.65 22.31 4.46
C GLU A 2 -12.89 21.23 3.68
N GLU A 3 -13.59 20.17 3.33
CA GLU A 3 -13.09 19.07 2.51
C GLU A 3 -14.03 18.77 1.34
N ARG A 4 -13.50 18.18 0.25
CA ARG A 4 -14.32 17.79 -0.90
C ARG A 4 -15.31 16.69 -0.50
N LEU A 5 -16.59 16.86 -0.87
CA LEU A 5 -17.68 15.94 -0.52
C LEU A 5 -17.35 14.46 -0.83
N GLN A 6 -16.85 14.15 -2.05
CA GLN A 6 -16.48 12.78 -2.41
C GLN A 6 -15.35 12.20 -1.55
N LYS A 7 -14.45 13.05 -1.01
CA LYS A 7 -13.40 12.60 -0.07
C LYS A 7 -14.01 12.21 1.26
N VAL A 8 -14.90 13.03 1.82
CA VAL A 8 -15.60 12.77 3.09
C VAL A 8 -16.49 11.54 2.97
N MET A 9 -17.28 11.41 1.89
CA MET A 9 -18.11 10.23 1.65
C MET A 9 -17.27 8.94 1.60
N ALA A 10 -16.14 8.96 0.89
CA ALA A 10 -15.24 7.82 0.81
C ALA A 10 -14.58 7.48 2.15
N ALA A 11 -14.21 8.49 2.94
CA ALA A 11 -13.67 8.33 4.30
C ALA A 11 -14.73 7.75 5.26
N ARG A 12 -16.00 8.13 5.08
CA ARG A 12 -17.15 7.58 5.83
C ARG A 12 -17.62 6.20 5.30
N GLY A 13 -16.84 5.59 4.38
CA GLY A 13 -17.03 4.19 3.98
C GLY A 13 -18.12 3.95 2.90
N VAL A 14 -18.69 4.99 2.30
CA VAL A 14 -19.75 4.85 1.28
C VAL A 14 -19.25 4.01 0.10
N THR A 15 -18.20 4.47 -0.60
CA THR A 15 -17.57 3.74 -1.70
C THR A 15 -16.22 4.38 -2.08
N SER A 16 -15.66 4.10 -3.26
CA SER A 16 -14.46 4.80 -3.75
C SER A 16 -14.76 6.26 -4.09
N ARG A 17 -13.75 7.14 -4.05
CA ARG A 17 -13.94 8.56 -4.42
C ARG A 17 -14.61 8.74 -5.78
N ARG A 18 -14.17 7.98 -6.81
CA ARG A 18 -14.77 8.03 -8.16
C ARG A 18 -16.24 7.62 -8.16
N LYS A 19 -16.59 6.54 -7.46
CA LYS A 19 -17.98 6.13 -7.32
C LYS A 19 -18.81 7.12 -6.48
N CYS A 20 -18.20 7.82 -5.52
CA CYS A 20 -18.87 8.91 -4.82
C CYS A 20 -19.16 10.08 -5.77
N GLU A 21 -18.24 10.41 -6.68
CA GLU A 21 -18.47 11.41 -7.74
C GLU A 21 -19.65 11.02 -8.65
N GLU A 22 -19.73 9.74 -9.05
CA GLU A 22 -20.87 9.22 -9.82
C GLU A 22 -22.20 9.36 -9.05
N LEU A 23 -22.22 9.09 -7.72
CA LEU A 23 -23.41 9.28 -6.88
C LEU A 23 -23.82 10.75 -6.77
N ILE A 24 -22.84 11.65 -6.66
CA ILE A 24 -23.10 13.10 -6.61
C ILE A 24 -23.74 13.55 -7.94
N LEU A 25 -23.11 13.22 -9.07
CA LEU A 25 -23.62 13.60 -10.41
C LEU A 25 -25.01 13.00 -10.70
N ALA A 26 -25.33 11.86 -10.08
CA ALA A 26 -26.64 11.23 -10.20
C ALA A 26 -27.71 11.86 -9.27
N GLY A 27 -27.40 12.95 -8.53
CA GLY A 27 -28.32 13.61 -7.61
C GLY A 27 -28.74 12.76 -6.39
N ARG A 28 -27.94 11.71 -6.06
CA ARG A 28 -28.27 10.76 -4.98
C ARG A 28 -27.72 11.20 -3.63
N VAL A 29 -27.06 12.37 -3.55
CA VAL A 29 -26.41 12.88 -2.34
C VAL A 29 -27.08 14.17 -1.90
N LYS A 30 -27.34 14.28 -0.60
CA LYS A 30 -27.80 15.53 0.02
C LYS A 30 -26.80 15.99 1.07
N VAL A 31 -26.65 17.30 1.17
CA VAL A 31 -25.91 17.95 2.27
C VAL A 31 -26.88 18.92 2.94
N ASN A 32 -27.08 18.75 4.25
CA ASN A 32 -28.03 19.54 5.03
C ASN A 32 -29.44 19.61 4.40
N GLY A 33 -29.91 18.46 3.85
CA GLY A 33 -31.22 18.33 3.20
C GLY A 33 -31.27 18.78 1.74
N GLN A 34 -30.26 19.48 1.22
CA GLN A 34 -30.21 19.97 -0.17
C GLN A 34 -29.46 18.98 -1.07
N VAL A 35 -30.01 18.71 -2.27
CA VAL A 35 -29.38 17.85 -3.26
C VAL A 35 -28.10 18.54 -3.79
N VAL A 36 -27.02 17.78 -3.85
CA VAL A 36 -25.75 18.20 -4.45
C VAL A 36 -25.48 17.30 -5.64
N ASP A 37 -25.42 17.90 -6.85
CA ASP A 37 -25.22 17.22 -8.13
C ASP A 37 -23.98 17.74 -8.90
N GLN A 38 -23.15 18.55 -8.24
CA GLN A 38 -21.95 19.16 -8.85
C GLN A 38 -20.67 18.66 -8.18
N LEU A 39 -19.65 18.38 -9.00
CA LEU A 39 -18.34 18.01 -8.51
C LEU A 39 -17.60 19.23 -7.91
N GLY A 40 -16.72 18.94 -6.97
CA GLY A 40 -15.93 19.97 -6.29
C GLY A 40 -16.62 20.61 -5.09
N TYR A 41 -17.86 20.24 -4.81
CA TYR A 41 -18.58 20.71 -3.62
C TYR A 41 -17.79 20.37 -2.35
N LYS A 42 -17.71 21.33 -1.43
CA LYS A 42 -17.00 21.19 -0.16
C LYS A 42 -17.99 21.14 0.99
N VAL A 43 -17.61 20.39 2.03
CA VAL A 43 -18.40 20.22 3.25
C VAL A 43 -17.51 20.43 4.46
N GLU A 44 -18.09 20.93 5.54
CA GLU A 44 -17.50 20.92 6.88
C GLU A 44 -17.73 19.55 7.50
N GLU A 45 -16.65 18.75 7.64
CA GLU A 45 -16.75 17.35 8.09
C GLU A 45 -17.41 17.18 9.46
N GLU A 46 -17.26 18.18 10.34
CA GLU A 46 -17.76 18.14 11.72
C GLU A 46 -19.25 18.48 11.82
N SER A 47 -19.75 19.41 11.02
CA SER A 47 -21.08 20.02 11.16
C SER A 47 -22.06 19.59 10.09
N ASP A 48 -21.59 19.28 8.86
CA ASP A 48 -22.49 18.99 7.77
C ASP A 48 -23.04 17.57 7.82
N GLN A 49 -24.36 17.47 7.74
CA GLN A 49 -25.07 16.21 7.60
C GLN A 49 -25.09 15.78 6.13
N ILE A 50 -24.51 14.64 5.86
CA ILE A 50 -24.45 14.06 4.51
C ILE A 50 -25.39 12.85 4.44
N GLU A 51 -26.23 12.82 3.41
CA GLU A 51 -27.13 11.70 3.14
C GLU A 51 -26.83 11.12 1.75
N VAL A 52 -26.89 9.80 1.65
CA VAL A 52 -26.77 9.06 0.39
C VAL A 52 -27.98 8.13 0.29
N ASP A 53 -28.74 8.23 -0.79
CA ASP A 53 -29.99 7.48 -0.99
C ASP A 53 -30.95 7.59 0.20
N GLY A 54 -31.07 8.79 0.77
CA GLY A 54 -31.93 9.07 1.93
C GLY A 54 -31.44 8.54 3.27
N LYS A 55 -30.20 8.00 3.34
CA LYS A 55 -29.61 7.53 4.58
C LYS A 55 -28.47 8.45 5.01
N VAL A 56 -28.51 8.93 6.25
CA VAL A 56 -27.41 9.71 6.84
C VAL A 56 -26.17 8.83 6.98
N ILE A 57 -25.05 9.32 6.47
CA ILE A 57 -23.75 8.64 6.62
C ILE A 57 -22.99 9.19 7.83
N GLY A 58 -22.73 8.32 8.80
CA GLY A 58 -22.00 8.66 10.02
C GLY A 58 -20.47 8.58 9.85
N LYS A 59 -19.76 9.07 10.86
CA LYS A 59 -18.30 8.85 10.97
C LYS A 59 -18.02 7.36 11.18
N VAL A 60 -16.94 6.86 10.58
CA VAL A 60 -16.47 5.49 10.81
C VAL A 60 -15.13 5.52 11.56
N SER A 61 -14.90 4.50 12.37
CA SER A 61 -13.62 4.34 13.05
C SER A 61 -12.52 3.99 12.06
N PHE A 62 -11.34 4.60 12.22
CA PHE A 62 -10.17 4.22 11.43
C PHE A 62 -9.70 2.81 11.78
N LYS A 63 -9.33 2.07 10.74
CA LYS A 63 -8.75 0.73 10.83
C LYS A 63 -7.38 0.71 10.18
N TYR A 64 -6.47 0.02 10.83
CA TYR A 64 -5.08 -0.13 10.36
C TYR A 64 -4.72 -1.60 10.44
N ILE A 65 -4.59 -2.23 9.29
CA ILE A 65 -4.43 -3.68 9.15
C ILE A 65 -3.07 -3.97 8.51
N LEU A 66 -2.24 -4.74 9.21
CA LEU A 66 -1.03 -5.31 8.66
C LEU A 66 -1.34 -6.70 8.14
N LEU A 67 -1.27 -6.86 6.83
CA LEU A 67 -1.52 -8.12 6.13
C LEU A 67 -0.20 -8.73 5.65
N HIS A 68 -0.03 -10.03 5.83
CA HIS A 68 0.95 -10.79 5.07
C HIS A 68 0.31 -11.23 3.74
N LYS A 69 0.43 -10.37 2.73
CA LYS A 69 -0.07 -10.69 1.39
C LYS A 69 0.64 -11.94 0.86
N PRO A 70 -0.05 -13.02 0.50
CA PRO A 70 0.53 -14.12 -0.25
C PRO A 70 0.70 -13.75 -1.73
N THR A 71 1.44 -14.51 -2.49
CA THR A 71 1.42 -14.46 -3.96
C THR A 71 0.06 -14.88 -4.49
N GLY A 72 -0.27 -14.53 -5.73
CA GLY A 72 -1.55 -14.92 -6.35
C GLY A 72 -2.73 -14.02 -6.00
N PHE A 73 -2.50 -12.90 -5.32
CA PHE A 73 -3.50 -11.87 -5.01
C PHE A 73 -3.12 -10.52 -5.60
N ILE A 74 -4.11 -9.84 -6.18
CA ILE A 74 -3.95 -8.49 -6.71
C ILE A 74 -4.06 -7.49 -5.55
N THR A 75 -3.14 -6.52 -5.52
CA THR A 75 -3.22 -5.41 -4.57
C THR A 75 -4.22 -4.38 -5.08
N SER A 76 -5.50 -4.64 -4.82
CA SER A 76 -6.63 -3.79 -5.16
C SER A 76 -7.75 -3.98 -4.13
N ALA A 77 -8.66 -3.01 -4.04
CA ALA A 77 -9.88 -3.12 -3.26
C ALA A 77 -10.99 -3.89 -4.00
N SER A 78 -10.91 -3.99 -5.34
CA SER A 78 -11.82 -4.77 -6.19
C SER A 78 -11.15 -5.06 -7.52
N ASP A 79 -11.64 -6.08 -8.22
CA ASP A 79 -11.18 -6.42 -9.57
C ASP A 79 -12.36 -6.74 -10.49
N PRO A 80 -12.52 -6.03 -11.61
CA PRO A 80 -13.63 -6.27 -12.54
C PRO A 80 -13.60 -7.65 -13.21
N GLN A 81 -12.42 -8.28 -13.28
CA GLN A 81 -12.22 -9.59 -13.89
C GLN A 81 -12.43 -10.76 -12.89
N GLY A 82 -12.83 -10.47 -11.65
CA GLY A 82 -13.09 -11.48 -10.64
C GLY A 82 -11.85 -12.18 -10.07
N ARG A 83 -10.64 -11.66 -10.31
CA ARG A 83 -9.42 -12.21 -9.72
C ARG A 83 -9.35 -11.93 -8.22
N LYS A 84 -8.70 -12.82 -7.47
CA LYS A 84 -8.54 -12.66 -6.02
C LYS A 84 -7.81 -11.36 -5.68
N VAL A 85 -8.40 -10.56 -4.80
CA VAL A 85 -7.85 -9.28 -4.33
C VAL A 85 -7.49 -9.35 -2.85
N VAL A 86 -6.59 -8.46 -2.41
CA VAL A 86 -6.12 -8.44 -1.01
C VAL A 86 -7.23 -8.20 0.01
N THR A 87 -8.30 -7.51 -0.37
CA THR A 87 -9.47 -7.30 0.49
C THR A 87 -10.26 -8.59 0.76
N ASP A 88 -10.14 -9.62 -0.08
CA ASP A 88 -10.72 -10.93 0.17
C ASP A 88 -10.13 -11.63 1.40
N LEU A 89 -8.90 -11.27 1.78
CA LEU A 89 -8.19 -11.83 2.93
C LEU A 89 -8.59 -11.17 4.26
N VAL A 90 -9.29 -10.03 4.22
CA VAL A 90 -9.68 -9.24 5.40
C VAL A 90 -11.20 -9.06 5.52
N LYS A 91 -11.98 -10.01 5.00
CA LYS A 91 -13.48 -9.96 4.99
C LYS A 91 -14.11 -9.81 6.37
N ASN A 92 -13.42 -10.20 7.44
CA ASN A 92 -13.91 -10.06 8.81
C ASN A 92 -13.80 -8.63 9.36
N VAL A 93 -13.13 -7.72 8.64
CA VAL A 93 -13.08 -6.29 8.97
C VAL A 93 -14.37 -5.66 8.41
N LYS A 94 -15.22 -5.13 9.28
CA LYS A 94 -16.53 -4.55 8.90
C LYS A 94 -16.38 -3.26 8.10
N GLU A 95 -15.40 -2.45 8.47
CA GLU A 95 -15.11 -1.18 7.81
C GLU A 95 -14.45 -1.42 6.46
N ARG A 96 -14.80 -0.59 5.50
CA ARG A 96 -14.18 -0.62 4.18
C ARG A 96 -12.72 -0.15 4.27
N VAL A 97 -11.78 -1.07 4.10
CA VAL A 97 -10.34 -0.75 4.03
C VAL A 97 -9.81 -0.95 2.61
N TYR A 98 -8.68 -0.30 2.30
CA TYR A 98 -7.98 -0.41 1.02
C TYR A 98 -6.46 -0.45 1.23
N PRO A 99 -5.70 -1.04 0.29
CA PRO A 99 -4.26 -1.17 0.43
C PRO A 99 -3.54 0.18 0.32
N VAL A 100 -2.48 0.34 1.13
CA VAL A 100 -1.54 1.45 1.12
C VAL A 100 -0.34 1.07 0.26
N GLY A 101 -0.24 1.68 -0.90
CA GLY A 101 0.71 1.25 -1.92
C GLY A 101 0.37 -0.11 -2.51
N ARG A 102 1.35 -0.73 -3.16
CA ARG A 102 1.12 -1.99 -3.88
C ARG A 102 2.27 -2.97 -3.67
N LEU A 103 1.93 -4.26 -3.73
CA LEU A 103 2.82 -5.38 -4.02
C LEU A 103 2.31 -6.08 -5.28
N ASP A 104 3.23 -6.51 -6.15
CA ASP A 104 2.88 -7.21 -7.38
C ASP A 104 2.20 -8.56 -7.08
N TYR A 105 1.55 -9.12 -8.08
CA TYR A 105 0.85 -10.41 -7.99
C TYR A 105 1.76 -11.55 -7.50
N ASP A 106 3.00 -11.56 -7.98
CA ASP A 106 4.06 -12.51 -7.69
C ASP A 106 4.97 -12.11 -6.51
N THR A 107 4.60 -11.05 -5.76
CA THR A 107 5.32 -10.57 -4.57
C THR A 107 4.49 -10.82 -3.32
N SER A 108 5.13 -11.38 -2.30
CA SER A 108 4.51 -11.60 -0.99
C SER A 108 4.98 -10.57 0.05
N GLY A 109 4.39 -10.60 1.22
CA GLY A 109 4.91 -9.88 2.39
C GLY A 109 3.99 -8.82 2.95
N LEU A 110 4.58 -7.91 3.71
CA LEU A 110 3.89 -6.87 4.47
C LEU A 110 3.15 -5.91 3.54
N LEU A 111 1.83 -5.83 3.71
CA LEU A 111 0.97 -4.85 3.08
C LEU A 111 0.10 -4.21 4.15
N LEU A 112 0.08 -2.88 4.19
CA LEU A 112 -0.82 -2.13 5.07
C LEU A 112 -2.13 -1.87 4.34
N LEU A 113 -3.27 -2.06 5.04
CA LEU A 113 -4.59 -1.64 4.58
C LEU A 113 -5.21 -0.70 5.63
N THR A 114 -5.92 0.33 5.19
CA THR A 114 -6.58 1.28 6.07
C THR A 114 -7.75 1.97 5.36
N ASN A 115 -8.60 2.64 6.12
CA ASN A 115 -9.58 3.62 5.64
C ASN A 115 -9.18 5.08 5.98
N ASP A 116 -8.02 5.28 6.62
CA ASP A 116 -7.43 6.60 6.85
C ASP A 116 -6.67 7.05 5.58
N GLY A 117 -7.37 7.84 4.76
CA GLY A 117 -6.84 8.28 3.46
C GLY A 117 -5.69 9.27 3.57
N GLU A 118 -5.61 10.02 4.65
CA GLU A 118 -4.52 10.96 4.87
C GLU A 118 -3.22 10.21 5.19
N LEU A 119 -3.28 9.31 6.18
CA LEU A 119 -2.14 8.48 6.55
C LEU A 119 -1.69 7.57 5.39
N ALA A 120 -2.66 6.99 4.66
CA ALA A 120 -2.38 6.16 3.48
C ALA A 120 -1.58 6.93 2.42
N ASN A 121 -1.99 8.18 2.13
CA ASN A 121 -1.29 9.04 1.17
C ASN A 121 0.13 9.37 1.64
N ARG A 122 0.32 9.73 2.90
CA ARG A 122 1.65 10.05 3.47
C ARG A 122 2.59 8.84 3.39
N ILE A 123 2.13 7.64 3.76
CA ILE A 123 2.95 6.41 3.71
C ILE A 123 3.31 6.03 2.27
N ALA A 124 2.39 6.21 1.32
CA ALA A 124 2.61 5.78 -0.06
C ALA A 124 3.40 6.80 -0.90
N HIS A 125 3.40 8.08 -0.52
CA HIS A 125 3.97 9.14 -1.34
C HIS A 125 5.49 9.17 -1.27
N PRO A 126 6.21 9.19 -2.42
CA PRO A 126 7.68 9.10 -2.47
C PRO A 126 8.42 10.16 -1.66
N ARG A 127 7.86 11.38 -1.51
CA ARG A 127 8.49 12.49 -0.77
C ARG A 127 8.79 12.20 0.71
N PHE A 128 8.12 11.20 1.29
CA PHE A 128 8.33 10.85 2.70
C PHE A 128 9.37 9.75 2.90
N GLU A 129 9.94 9.23 1.82
CA GLU A 129 11.10 8.32 1.80
C GLU A 129 10.98 7.13 2.77
N ILE A 130 9.77 6.58 2.91
CA ILE A 130 9.52 5.45 3.81
C ILE A 130 10.27 4.21 3.31
N ASP A 131 11.20 3.72 4.12
CA ASP A 131 11.98 2.53 3.85
C ASP A 131 11.10 1.29 3.65
N LYS A 132 11.41 0.52 2.62
CA LYS A 132 10.81 -0.75 2.28
C LYS A 132 11.90 -1.80 2.21
N VAL A 133 11.86 -2.77 3.11
CA VAL A 133 12.87 -3.84 3.15
C VAL A 133 12.32 -5.10 2.52
N TYR A 134 13.06 -5.63 1.56
CA TYR A 134 12.72 -6.83 0.83
C TYR A 134 13.75 -7.94 1.04
N LEU A 135 13.29 -9.17 1.08
CA LEU A 135 14.11 -10.36 0.85
C LEU A 135 13.85 -10.82 -0.58
N ALA A 136 14.88 -10.72 -1.40
CA ALA A 136 14.88 -11.13 -2.80
C ALA A 136 15.72 -12.40 -2.95
N THR A 137 15.09 -13.56 -3.16
CA THR A 137 15.81 -14.77 -3.58
C THR A 137 16.08 -14.65 -5.07
N VAL A 138 17.34 -14.67 -5.45
CA VAL A 138 17.81 -14.45 -6.82
C VAL A 138 18.55 -15.66 -7.36
N LYS A 139 18.61 -15.79 -8.68
CA LYS A 139 19.43 -16.79 -9.38
C LYS A 139 20.90 -16.38 -9.34
N GLY A 140 21.79 -17.32 -9.03
CA GLY A 140 23.21 -17.08 -8.87
C GLY A 140 23.56 -16.42 -7.52
N ILE A 141 24.88 -16.33 -7.26
CA ILE A 141 25.42 -15.67 -6.07
C ILE A 141 26.00 -14.32 -6.50
N PRO A 142 25.40 -13.19 -6.07
CA PRO A 142 25.89 -11.87 -6.45
C PRO A 142 27.32 -11.62 -6.01
N SER A 143 28.12 -11.06 -6.92
CA SER A 143 29.48 -10.60 -6.63
C SER A 143 29.46 -9.32 -5.78
N ALA A 144 30.63 -8.97 -5.21
CA ALA A 144 30.80 -7.68 -4.53
C ALA A 144 30.49 -6.51 -5.47
N GLN A 145 30.84 -6.61 -6.76
CA GLN A 145 30.55 -5.60 -7.77
C GLN A 145 29.05 -5.45 -8.03
N ALA A 146 28.28 -6.55 -8.12
CA ALA A 146 26.83 -6.52 -8.28
C ALA A 146 26.15 -5.82 -7.10
N LEU A 147 26.58 -6.14 -5.86
CA LEU A 147 26.07 -5.48 -4.66
C LEU A 147 26.46 -3.98 -4.62
N HIS A 148 27.66 -3.63 -5.04
CA HIS A 148 28.11 -2.24 -5.13
C HIS A 148 27.23 -1.44 -6.10
N SER A 149 26.93 -2.01 -7.27
CA SER A 149 26.01 -1.39 -8.23
C SER A 149 24.61 -1.16 -7.64
N LEU A 150 24.05 -2.16 -6.95
CA LEU A 150 22.76 -2.00 -6.28
C LEU A 150 22.77 -0.86 -5.24
N ARG A 151 23.88 -0.70 -4.51
CA ARG A 151 24.02 0.33 -3.46
C ARG A 151 24.14 1.73 -4.03
N ASN A 152 24.74 1.90 -5.20
CA ASN A 152 24.96 3.22 -5.81
C ASN A 152 23.82 3.66 -6.74
N GLY A 153 22.84 2.79 -6.97
CA GLY A 153 21.77 2.99 -7.94
C GLY A 153 22.03 2.30 -9.27
N ILE A 154 20.97 1.96 -9.95
CA ILE A 154 20.97 1.25 -11.24
C ILE A 154 20.23 2.09 -12.27
N MET A 155 20.82 2.24 -13.44
CA MET A 155 20.11 2.82 -14.58
C MET A 155 19.09 1.81 -15.08
N LEU A 156 17.82 2.18 -14.96
CA LEU A 156 16.66 1.44 -15.48
C LEU A 156 16.07 2.22 -16.67
N GLU A 157 15.14 1.63 -17.39
CA GLU A 157 14.44 2.27 -18.53
C GLU A 157 13.78 3.60 -18.16
N ASP A 158 13.31 3.73 -16.91
CA ASP A 158 12.66 4.92 -16.36
C ASP A 158 13.61 5.80 -15.52
N GLY A 159 14.91 5.67 -15.74
CA GLY A 159 15.97 6.49 -15.13
C GLY A 159 16.71 5.81 -13.98
N MET A 160 17.74 6.51 -13.47
CA MET A 160 18.58 6.05 -12.35
C MET A 160 17.71 5.83 -11.09
N THR A 161 17.91 4.69 -10.42
CA THR A 161 17.30 4.46 -9.11
C THR A 161 18.05 5.23 -8.03
N TYR A 162 17.36 5.52 -6.93
CA TYR A 162 18.08 5.99 -5.74
C TYR A 162 19.01 4.91 -5.21
N PRO A 163 20.08 5.30 -4.46
CA PRO A 163 20.92 4.38 -3.72
C PRO A 163 20.11 3.48 -2.81
N ALA A 164 20.47 2.20 -2.72
CA ALA A 164 19.81 1.22 -1.88
C ALA A 164 20.78 0.62 -0.85
N LYS A 165 20.26 0.05 0.26
CA LYS A 165 21.07 -0.86 1.09
C LYS A 165 20.90 -2.25 0.54
N ALA A 166 22.01 -2.94 0.25
CA ALA A 166 21.99 -4.30 -0.31
C ALA A 166 23.05 -5.17 0.37
N GLU A 167 22.63 -6.31 0.88
CA GLU A 167 23.49 -7.30 1.53
C GLU A 167 23.00 -8.71 1.25
N ILE A 168 23.93 -9.67 1.22
CA ILE A 168 23.55 -11.08 1.13
C ILE A 168 23.14 -11.55 2.52
N GLU A 169 21.88 -11.96 2.66
CA GLU A 169 21.33 -12.55 3.89
C GLU A 169 21.69 -14.05 3.99
N MET A 170 21.61 -14.74 2.84
CA MET A 170 21.86 -16.19 2.77
C MET A 170 22.36 -16.60 1.39
N LYS A 171 23.23 -17.61 1.34
CA LYS A 171 23.68 -18.28 0.12
C LYS A 171 23.23 -19.73 0.14
N ASP A 172 22.66 -20.20 -0.98
CA ASP A 172 22.32 -21.58 -1.25
C ASP A 172 23.19 -22.03 -2.43
N LEU A 173 24.33 -22.63 -2.12
CA LEU A 173 25.33 -23.04 -3.13
C LEU A 173 24.82 -24.24 -3.93
N GLU A 174 24.04 -25.13 -3.35
CA GLU A 174 23.50 -26.31 -4.03
C GLU A 174 22.54 -25.91 -5.15
N ARG A 175 21.66 -24.92 -4.89
CA ARG A 175 20.71 -24.41 -5.88
C ARG A 175 21.26 -23.26 -6.72
N ASN A 176 22.49 -22.82 -6.45
CA ASN A 176 23.07 -21.63 -7.04
C ASN A 176 22.10 -20.43 -6.93
N GLN A 177 21.72 -20.11 -5.70
CA GLN A 177 20.80 -19.01 -5.35
C GLN A 177 21.33 -18.22 -4.16
N ALA A 178 20.94 -16.96 -4.07
CA ALA A 178 21.18 -16.16 -2.86
C ALA A 178 19.89 -15.42 -2.47
N THR A 179 19.75 -15.12 -1.18
CA THR A 179 18.75 -14.18 -0.69
C THR A 179 19.46 -12.87 -0.37
N ILE A 180 19.04 -11.80 -1.04
CA ILE A 180 19.52 -10.44 -0.82
C ILE A 180 18.52 -9.72 0.03
N ARG A 181 18.96 -9.07 1.11
CA ARG A 181 18.21 -8.04 1.83
C ARG A 181 18.41 -6.72 1.11
N LEU A 182 17.34 -6.16 0.56
CA LEU A 182 17.37 -4.90 -0.18
C LEU A 182 16.44 -3.88 0.49
N THR A 183 16.98 -2.70 0.85
CA THR A 183 16.19 -1.58 1.37
C THR A 183 16.15 -0.46 0.34
N ILE A 184 14.93 -0.04 -0.03
CA ILE A 184 14.66 1.09 -0.92
C ILE A 184 13.61 2.01 -0.30
N HIS A 185 13.62 3.31 -0.60
CA HIS A 185 12.61 4.26 -0.14
C HIS A 185 11.62 4.68 -1.25
N GLU A 186 11.97 4.48 -2.51
CA GLU A 186 11.08 4.68 -3.66
C GLU A 186 10.22 3.44 -3.99
N GLY A 187 9.36 3.50 -5.00
CA GLY A 187 8.47 2.39 -5.32
C GLY A 187 8.04 2.39 -6.79
N ARG A 188 9.01 2.32 -7.74
CA ARG A 188 8.73 2.20 -9.16
C ARG A 188 8.13 0.83 -9.49
N ASN A 189 7.48 0.72 -10.64
CA ASN A 189 6.91 -0.56 -11.08
C ASN A 189 8.00 -1.64 -11.11
N ARG A 190 7.78 -2.76 -10.41
CA ARG A 190 8.67 -3.94 -10.33
C ARG A 190 10.14 -3.61 -10.04
N GLN A 191 10.41 -2.53 -9.30
CA GLN A 191 11.74 -1.94 -9.14
C GLN A 191 12.79 -2.95 -8.68
N VAL A 192 12.56 -3.66 -7.57
CA VAL A 192 13.54 -4.63 -7.02
C VAL A 192 13.86 -5.72 -8.05
N ARG A 193 12.85 -6.20 -8.79
CA ARG A 193 13.07 -7.22 -9.83
C ARG A 193 13.93 -6.69 -10.97
N ARG A 194 13.65 -5.47 -11.44
CA ARG A 194 14.44 -4.82 -12.50
C ARG A 194 15.87 -4.52 -12.06
N MET A 195 16.05 -4.03 -10.82
CA MET A 195 17.39 -3.79 -10.26
C MET A 195 18.23 -5.06 -10.21
N CYS A 196 17.67 -6.14 -9.66
CA CYS A 196 18.37 -7.43 -9.59
C CYS A 196 18.65 -8.03 -10.97
N GLN A 197 17.71 -7.90 -11.90
CA GLN A 197 17.88 -8.33 -13.30
C GLN A 197 19.02 -7.56 -13.99
N ALA A 198 19.12 -6.26 -13.78
CA ALA A 198 20.14 -5.40 -14.37
C ALA A 198 21.57 -5.75 -13.92
N VAL A 199 21.73 -6.34 -12.73
CA VAL A 199 23.03 -6.85 -12.25
C VAL A 199 23.21 -8.36 -12.54
N GLY A 200 22.37 -8.96 -13.39
CA GLY A 200 22.52 -10.36 -13.83
C GLY A 200 21.92 -11.41 -12.87
N HIS A 201 21.17 -10.99 -11.86
CA HIS A 201 20.61 -11.86 -10.82
C HIS A 201 19.08 -11.78 -10.76
N PRO A 202 18.34 -12.42 -11.69
CA PRO A 202 16.89 -12.34 -11.74
C PRO A 202 16.25 -12.89 -10.46
N VAL A 203 15.20 -12.20 -9.99
CA VAL A 203 14.47 -12.56 -8.77
C VAL A 203 13.56 -13.75 -9.00
N ILE A 204 13.75 -14.79 -8.20
CA ILE A 204 12.93 -16.01 -8.14
C ILE A 204 11.74 -15.79 -7.20
N ARG A 205 12.01 -15.28 -5.99
CA ARG A 205 11.01 -14.98 -4.97
C ARG A 205 11.27 -13.61 -4.37
N LEU A 206 10.20 -12.84 -4.14
CA LEU A 206 10.27 -11.51 -3.54
C LEU A 206 9.30 -11.41 -2.38
N LYS A 207 9.78 -10.97 -1.22
CA LYS A 207 8.97 -10.79 -0.02
C LYS A 207 9.32 -9.47 0.64
N ARG A 208 8.34 -8.58 0.82
CA ARG A 208 8.53 -7.38 1.65
C ARG A 208 8.38 -7.74 3.12
N ILE A 209 9.42 -7.55 3.89
CA ILE A 209 9.43 -7.90 5.32
C ILE A 209 9.22 -6.70 6.23
N GLN A 210 9.43 -5.47 5.71
CA GLN A 210 9.32 -4.25 6.51
C GLN A 210 8.82 -3.06 5.68
N LEU A 211 8.06 -2.18 6.31
CA LEU A 211 7.59 -0.89 5.80
C LEU A 211 7.75 0.16 6.91
N GLY A 212 8.70 1.10 6.74
CA GLY A 212 9.13 1.97 7.81
C GLY A 212 9.64 1.16 8.99
N PHE A 213 9.04 1.34 10.17
CA PHE A 213 9.36 0.54 11.37
C PHE A 213 8.47 -0.71 11.53
N LEU A 214 7.39 -0.83 10.75
CA LEU A 214 6.49 -1.98 10.80
C LEU A 214 7.18 -3.19 10.20
N THR A 215 7.21 -4.28 10.95
CA THR A 215 7.79 -5.56 10.52
C THR A 215 6.73 -6.64 10.37
N LEU A 216 6.98 -7.59 9.47
CA LEU A 216 6.08 -8.71 9.25
C LEU A 216 6.07 -9.69 10.44
N GLY A 217 7.20 -9.82 11.15
CA GLY A 217 7.33 -10.77 12.25
C GLY A 217 6.97 -12.21 11.85
N ASN A 218 6.27 -12.90 12.73
CA ASN A 218 5.82 -14.28 12.54
C ASN A 218 4.43 -14.40 11.89
N LEU A 219 3.88 -13.31 11.32
CA LEU A 219 2.57 -13.35 10.69
C LEU A 219 2.59 -14.29 9.48
N ALA A 220 1.76 -15.31 9.48
CA ALA A 220 1.71 -16.30 8.41
C ALA A 220 1.11 -15.71 7.11
N PRO A 221 1.50 -16.22 5.92
CA PRO A 221 0.90 -15.78 4.65
C PRO A 221 -0.62 -15.91 4.65
N GLY A 222 -1.32 -14.88 4.16
CA GLY A 222 -2.78 -14.81 4.15
C GLY A 222 -3.41 -14.34 5.45
N HIS A 223 -2.64 -14.21 6.53
CA HIS A 223 -3.12 -13.72 7.82
C HIS A 223 -2.86 -12.22 7.96
N TYR A 224 -3.65 -11.60 8.84
CA TYR A 224 -3.52 -10.17 9.17
C TYR A 224 -3.65 -9.95 10.67
N ARG A 225 -3.19 -8.81 11.12
CA ARG A 225 -3.46 -8.27 12.46
C ARG A 225 -3.84 -6.80 12.37
N GLN A 226 -4.51 -6.30 13.37
CA GLN A 226 -4.63 -4.85 13.55
C GLN A 226 -3.30 -4.29 14.05
N LEU A 227 -3.02 -3.03 13.72
CA LEU A 227 -1.92 -2.31 14.35
C LEU A 227 -2.31 -1.94 15.78
N GLU A 228 -1.33 -2.01 16.68
CA GLU A 228 -1.49 -1.52 18.04
C GLU A 228 -1.60 0.03 18.03
N PRO A 229 -2.32 0.65 18.99
CA PRO A 229 -2.42 2.10 19.09
C PRO A 229 -1.06 2.81 19.06
N SER A 230 -0.05 2.26 19.73
CA SER A 230 1.33 2.76 19.74
C SER A 230 1.99 2.75 18.37
N GLU A 231 1.70 1.73 17.53
CA GLU A 231 2.18 1.66 16.15
C GLU A 231 1.51 2.74 15.28
N VAL A 232 0.20 2.96 15.46
CA VAL A 232 -0.53 4.03 14.76
C VAL A 232 0.00 5.40 15.12
N ASP A 233 0.21 5.67 16.41
CA ASP A 233 0.76 6.94 16.88
C ASP A 233 2.18 7.17 16.34
N LYS A 234 3.01 6.12 16.32
CA LYS A 234 4.35 6.19 15.74
C LYS A 234 4.31 6.45 14.23
N LEU A 235 3.36 5.84 13.49
CA LEU A 235 3.17 6.16 12.07
C LEU A 235 2.81 7.62 11.85
N ARG A 236 1.90 8.17 12.64
CA ARG A 236 1.49 9.58 12.54
C ARG A 236 2.65 10.54 12.82
N LYS A 237 3.48 10.21 13.82
CA LYS A 237 4.67 11.01 14.19
C LYS A 237 5.77 11.04 13.13
N LEU A 238 5.81 10.09 12.19
CA LEU A 238 6.78 10.12 11.08
C LEU A 238 6.56 11.31 10.13
N PHE A 239 5.40 11.95 10.20
CA PHE A 239 4.99 12.98 9.24
C PHE A 239 4.70 14.35 9.87
N ASN A 240 4.98 14.49 11.16
CA ASN A 240 4.83 15.76 11.91
C ASN A 240 6.18 16.46 12.11
#